data_88e21702033df087e9a26c05b220791b
#
_entry.id   88e21702033df087e9a26c05b220791b
#
_cell.length_a   1.000
_cell.length_b   1.000
_cell.length_c   1.000
_cell.angle_alpha   90.00
_cell.angle_beta   90.00
_cell.angle_gamma   90.00
#
_symmetry.space_group_name_H-M   'P 1'
#
loop_
_entity.id
_entity.type
_entity.pdbx_description
1 polymer ?
#
loop_
_entity_poly.entity_id
_entity_poly.type
_entity_poly.pdbx_seq_one_letter_code
_entity_poly.pdbx_strand_id
1 'polypeptide(L)'
;MTWRLQWGNTSYDGPRPTKSKSLLINMESLLLYNLYPKNNWKDVTRTILLNVPFHNSIIVNVTLDKFDYYLKRHKYIERYLKKKYKKIDKIVYSLNDKKLGEVVGFNKLREAIDYDRFDIVTYTHSKGVTKPKNNNIQDWVKMMTYFLIERHDLCLRSFDEGYVLYGTQLSKYNYDRVRQRTYKYCDYWYAGTFVSVNIKKIKKEFISTNCPENYYGVEAFFGNLSPVDIAYCAHKSPFPLYKLPYPKENYLIDE
;
A
#
# COMPACT_ATOMS: atom_id res chain seq x y z
N MET A 1 -2.72 -39.09 -18.72
CA MET A 1 -3.88 -38.16 -18.87
C MET A 1 -3.44 -36.80 -18.43
N THR A 2 -3.16 -35.92 -19.38
CA THR A 2 -2.67 -34.55 -19.14
C THR A 2 -3.85 -33.59 -19.21
N TRP A 3 -4.26 -33.04 -18.08
CA TRP A 3 -5.28 -31.98 -18.01
C TRP A 3 -4.63 -30.63 -18.36
N ARG A 4 -4.84 -30.16 -19.57
CA ARG A 4 -4.62 -28.75 -19.94
C ARG A 4 -5.84 -27.95 -19.48
N LEU A 5 -5.69 -27.17 -18.41
CA LEU A 5 -6.62 -26.11 -18.06
C LEU A 5 -6.42 -24.95 -19.02
N GLN A 6 -7.38 -24.76 -19.93
CA GLN A 6 -7.50 -23.51 -20.71
C GLN A 6 -7.99 -22.40 -19.76
N TRP A 7 -7.10 -21.46 -19.49
CA TRP A 7 -7.45 -20.22 -18.83
C TRP A 7 -7.81 -19.20 -19.89
N GLY A 8 -9.07 -18.73 -19.88
CA GLY A 8 -9.52 -17.65 -20.74
C GLY A 8 -8.74 -16.37 -20.42
N ASN A 9 -8.01 -15.86 -21.39
CA ASN A 9 -7.48 -14.50 -21.41
C ASN A 9 -8.66 -13.53 -21.47
N THR A 10 -9.08 -12.98 -20.35
CA THR A 10 -9.88 -11.76 -20.35
C THR A 10 -8.90 -10.59 -20.43
N SER A 11 -8.46 -10.29 -21.66
CA SER A 11 -7.91 -9.00 -22.00
C SER A 11 -9.01 -7.95 -21.79
N TYR A 12 -8.80 -7.04 -20.87
CA TYR A 12 -9.66 -5.88 -20.69
C TYR A 12 -9.30 -4.89 -21.81
N ASP A 13 -10.07 -4.95 -22.92
CA ASP A 13 -10.00 -3.96 -24.00
C ASP A 13 -10.77 -2.70 -23.58
N GLY A 14 -10.14 -1.88 -22.72
CA GLY A 14 -10.56 -0.49 -22.51
C GLY A 14 -9.99 0.43 -23.59
N PRO A 15 -10.62 1.58 -23.88
CA PRO A 15 -10.18 2.49 -24.95
C PRO A 15 -8.76 2.99 -24.69
N ARG A 16 -7.90 2.91 -25.72
CA ARG A 16 -6.51 3.40 -25.66
C ARG A 16 -6.49 4.92 -25.54
N PRO A 17 -5.81 5.50 -24.54
CA PRO A 17 -5.76 6.94 -24.38
C PRO A 17 -4.85 7.59 -25.42
N THR A 18 -5.33 8.70 -25.98
CA THR A 18 -4.57 9.64 -26.80
C THR A 18 -3.59 10.44 -25.91
N LYS A 19 -2.39 10.62 -26.43
CA LYS A 19 -1.19 11.26 -25.87
C LYS A 19 -1.46 12.49 -24.97
N SER A 20 -1.04 12.38 -23.69
CA SER A 20 -0.68 13.55 -22.88
C SER A 20 0.60 13.23 -22.08
N LYS A 21 1.75 13.48 -22.71
CA LYS A 21 3.07 13.26 -22.08
C LYS A 21 3.55 14.39 -21.14
N SER A 22 2.83 15.50 -21.03
CA SER A 22 3.36 16.71 -20.38
C SER A 22 2.84 17.05 -18.97
N LEU A 23 1.76 16.41 -18.50
CA LEU A 23 1.15 16.74 -17.19
C LEU A 23 1.70 15.94 -16.00
N LEU A 24 2.38 14.83 -16.25
CA LEU A 24 2.84 13.91 -15.19
C LEU A 24 4.10 14.37 -14.43
N ILE A 25 4.84 15.36 -14.96
CA ILE A 25 6.20 15.68 -14.49
C ILE A 25 6.18 16.52 -13.19
N ASN A 26 5.06 17.11 -12.80
CA ASN A 26 4.97 18.03 -11.67
C ASN A 26 4.03 17.60 -10.53
N MET A 27 3.66 16.33 -10.43
CA MET A 27 2.80 15.87 -9.34
C MET A 27 3.61 15.62 -8.07
N GLU A 28 3.25 16.30 -6.97
CA GLU A 28 3.85 16.09 -5.66
C GLU A 28 3.30 14.79 -5.03
N SER A 29 4.18 13.82 -4.82
CA SER A 29 3.84 12.49 -4.29
C SER A 29 4.40 12.27 -2.90
N LEU A 30 3.55 11.87 -1.96
CA LEU A 30 3.88 11.54 -0.58
C LEU A 30 3.83 10.04 -0.35
N LEU A 31 4.86 9.47 0.27
CA LEU A 31 4.85 8.11 0.78
C LEU A 31 4.54 8.10 2.28
N LEU A 32 3.48 7.40 2.66
CA LEU A 32 3.15 7.09 4.05
C LEU A 32 3.65 5.69 4.38
N TYR A 33 4.47 5.59 5.40
CA TYR A 33 5.00 4.30 5.85
C TYR A 33 4.63 4.02 7.30
N ASN A 34 3.77 3.01 7.52
CA ASN A 34 3.39 2.55 8.84
C ASN A 34 4.34 1.44 9.31
N LEU A 35 5.30 1.80 10.15
CA LEU A 35 6.36 0.91 10.63
C LEU A 35 6.00 0.30 11.99
N TYR A 36 5.93 -1.04 12.06
CA TYR A 36 5.98 -1.79 13.31
C TYR A 36 7.38 -2.42 13.46
N PRO A 37 8.26 -1.91 14.36
CA PRO A 37 9.68 -2.26 14.40
C PRO A 37 9.94 -3.59 15.12
N LYS A 38 9.45 -4.70 14.56
CA LYS A 38 9.66 -6.06 15.07
C LYS A 38 10.54 -6.89 14.14
N ASN A 39 11.27 -7.82 14.71
CA ASN A 39 12.08 -8.82 13.99
C ASN A 39 12.95 -8.20 12.88
N ASN A 40 12.71 -8.57 11.62
CA ASN A 40 13.44 -8.12 10.43
C ASN A 40 12.99 -6.76 9.88
N TRP A 41 12.43 -5.87 10.71
CA TRP A 41 11.89 -4.58 10.28
C TRP A 41 12.84 -3.73 9.45
N LYS A 42 14.17 -3.80 9.73
CA LYS A 42 15.17 -3.05 8.96
C LYS A 42 15.26 -3.52 7.51
N ASP A 43 15.14 -4.84 7.28
CA ASP A 43 15.19 -5.40 5.93
C ASP A 43 13.91 -5.07 5.16
N VAL A 44 12.74 -5.18 5.80
CA VAL A 44 11.46 -4.77 5.22
C VAL A 44 11.46 -3.27 4.92
N THR A 45 11.94 -2.44 5.85
CA THR A 45 12.08 -0.98 5.63
C THR A 45 13.03 -0.69 4.48
N ARG A 46 14.14 -1.41 4.38
CA ARG A 46 15.08 -1.27 3.26
C ARG A 46 14.42 -1.62 1.93
N THR A 47 13.67 -2.72 1.86
CA THR A 47 12.93 -3.10 0.64
C THR A 47 12.00 -1.97 0.19
N ILE A 48 11.26 -1.35 1.12
CA ILE A 48 10.25 -0.32 0.80
C ILE A 48 10.89 1.05 0.51
N LEU A 49 11.92 1.46 1.28
CA LEU A 49 12.45 2.83 1.25
C LEU A 49 13.80 2.99 0.55
N LEU A 50 14.43 1.91 0.06
CA LEU A 50 15.77 2.01 -0.54
C LEU A 50 15.76 2.81 -1.85
N ASN A 51 14.76 2.55 -2.68
CA ASN A 51 14.61 3.20 -3.98
C ASN A 51 13.21 3.80 -4.09
N VAL A 52 13.09 5.09 -3.83
CA VAL A 52 11.83 5.84 -3.83
C VAL A 52 11.98 7.03 -4.80
N PRO A 53 12.09 6.77 -6.13
CA PRO A 53 12.45 7.83 -7.08
C PRO A 53 11.36 8.88 -7.25
N PHE A 54 10.11 8.48 -7.27
CA PHE A 54 8.97 9.32 -7.64
C PHE A 54 8.28 10.03 -6.46
N HIS A 55 8.54 9.62 -5.21
CA HIS A 55 7.95 10.29 -4.06
C HIS A 55 8.88 11.40 -3.57
N ASN A 56 8.33 12.60 -3.38
CA ASN A 56 9.06 13.81 -2.99
C ASN A 56 9.35 13.81 -1.48
N SER A 57 8.45 13.24 -0.70
CA SER A 57 8.50 13.22 0.76
C SER A 57 8.02 11.89 1.34
N ILE A 58 8.47 11.58 2.55
CA ILE A 58 8.07 10.38 3.29
C ILE A 58 7.62 10.79 4.70
N ILE A 59 6.42 10.38 5.12
CA ILE A 59 6.01 10.44 6.51
C ILE A 59 6.00 9.01 7.07
N VAL A 60 6.66 8.80 8.18
CA VAL A 60 6.73 7.50 8.86
C VAL A 60 5.96 7.55 10.16
N ASN A 61 5.01 6.63 10.37
CA ASN A 61 4.53 6.31 11.70
C ASN A 61 5.32 5.15 12.28
N VAL A 62 5.81 5.30 13.51
CA VAL A 62 6.45 4.22 14.26
C VAL A 62 5.47 3.71 15.32
N THR A 63 4.90 2.54 15.06
CA THR A 63 4.00 1.85 16.00
C THR A 63 4.83 1.11 17.03
N LEU A 64 4.65 1.43 18.31
CA LEU A 64 5.43 0.89 19.42
C LEU A 64 4.54 0.09 20.38
N ASP A 65 5.05 -1.01 20.91
CA ASP A 65 4.47 -1.61 22.09
C ASP A 65 4.70 -0.70 23.31
N LYS A 66 3.82 -0.75 24.28
CA LYS A 66 3.92 0.07 25.52
C LYS A 66 5.31 -0.02 26.16
N PHE A 67 5.87 -1.23 26.23
CA PHE A 67 7.19 -1.47 26.80
C PHE A 67 8.33 -0.83 25.98
N ASP A 68 8.27 -0.93 24.64
CA ASP A 68 9.26 -0.31 23.74
C ASP A 68 9.21 1.22 23.82
N TYR A 69 8.01 1.78 24.00
CA TYR A 69 7.83 3.22 24.23
C TYR A 69 8.45 3.66 25.55
N TYR A 70 8.20 2.92 26.62
CA TYR A 70 8.77 3.18 27.95
C TYR A 70 10.30 3.12 27.93
N LEU A 71 10.90 2.14 27.24
CA LEU A 71 12.34 2.01 27.08
C LEU A 71 12.98 3.04 26.12
N LYS A 72 12.20 4.02 25.64
CA LYS A 72 12.65 5.06 24.69
C LYS A 72 13.28 4.50 23.40
N ARG A 73 12.91 3.29 22.98
CA ARG A 73 13.42 2.66 21.72
C ARG A 73 13.10 3.49 20.48
N HIS A 74 12.06 4.32 20.51
CA HIS A 74 11.73 5.26 19.46
C HIS A 74 12.91 6.15 19.05
N LYS A 75 13.74 6.62 20.00
CA LYS A 75 14.89 7.48 19.71
C LYS A 75 15.94 6.77 18.84
N TYR A 76 16.16 5.47 19.09
CA TYR A 76 17.07 4.67 18.26
C TYR A 76 16.51 4.48 16.84
N ILE A 77 15.22 4.15 16.72
CA ILE A 77 14.53 3.92 15.45
C ILE A 77 14.54 5.20 14.63
N GLU A 78 14.19 6.34 15.22
CA GLU A 78 14.22 7.65 14.58
C GLU A 78 15.62 8.00 14.04
N ARG A 79 16.66 7.84 14.87
CA ARG A 79 18.04 8.09 14.46
C ARG A 79 18.44 7.21 13.27
N TYR A 80 18.10 5.92 13.32
CA TYR A 80 18.36 4.99 12.23
C TYR A 80 17.68 5.44 10.93
N LEU A 81 16.39 5.76 11.00
CA LEU A 81 15.58 6.17 9.85
C LEU A 81 16.11 7.47 9.22
N LYS A 82 16.30 8.53 10.02
CA LYS A 82 16.78 9.84 9.55
C LYS A 82 18.20 9.77 8.97
N LYS A 83 19.08 8.94 9.56
CA LYS A 83 20.43 8.74 9.04
C LYS A 83 20.43 8.08 7.66
N LYS A 84 19.53 7.12 7.44
CA LYS A 84 19.55 6.25 6.27
C LYS A 84 18.68 6.74 5.11
N TYR A 85 17.56 7.38 5.39
CA TYR A 85 16.54 7.75 4.40
C TYR A 85 16.31 9.26 4.40
N LYS A 86 16.93 9.97 3.47
CA LYS A 86 16.97 11.45 3.44
C LYS A 86 15.63 12.11 3.09
N LYS A 87 14.73 11.40 2.41
CA LYS A 87 13.39 11.90 2.05
C LYS A 87 12.38 11.85 3.20
N ILE A 88 12.75 11.33 4.39
CA ILE A 88 11.87 11.33 5.55
C ILE A 88 11.74 12.76 6.09
N ASP A 89 10.58 13.33 5.88
CA ASP A 89 10.17 14.67 6.27
C ASP A 89 9.67 14.68 7.72
N LYS A 90 8.82 13.72 8.07
CA LYS A 90 8.18 13.66 9.39
C LYS A 90 8.14 12.23 9.94
N ILE A 91 8.32 12.11 11.26
CA ILE A 91 8.11 10.86 12.01
C ILE A 91 7.06 11.13 13.09
N VAL A 92 6.02 10.32 13.10
CA VAL A 92 4.96 10.31 14.11
C VAL A 92 4.96 8.98 14.85
N TYR A 93 4.27 8.89 15.97
CA TYR A 93 4.28 7.71 16.82
C TYR A 93 2.87 7.30 17.20
N SER A 94 2.66 5.98 17.29
CA SER A 94 1.44 5.39 17.80
C SER A 94 1.73 4.21 18.72
N LEU A 95 0.78 3.88 19.59
CA LEU A 95 0.84 2.65 20.37
C LEU A 95 0.19 1.52 19.59
N ASN A 96 0.79 0.33 19.69
CA ASN A 96 0.26 -0.87 19.07
C ASN A 96 -1.04 -1.32 19.77
N ASP A 97 -2.09 -1.50 18.99
CA ASP A 97 -3.32 -2.15 19.43
C ASP A 97 -3.58 -3.39 18.54
N LYS A 98 -3.50 -4.57 19.16
CA LYS A 98 -3.67 -5.84 18.44
C LYS A 98 -5.07 -6.04 17.87
N LYS A 99 -6.09 -5.38 18.40
CA LYS A 99 -7.48 -5.46 17.91
C LYS A 99 -7.68 -4.57 16.68
N LEU A 100 -7.00 -3.43 16.68
CA LEU A 100 -7.09 -2.43 15.61
C LEU A 100 -6.04 -2.63 14.51
N GLY A 101 -4.98 -3.43 14.77
CA GLY A 101 -3.93 -3.67 13.78
C GLY A 101 -3.24 -2.38 13.34
N GLU A 102 -3.39 -2.02 12.08
CA GLU A 102 -2.73 -0.86 11.47
C GLU A 102 -3.48 0.47 11.64
N VAL A 103 -4.74 0.44 12.10
CA VAL A 103 -5.66 1.59 12.10
C VAL A 103 -5.10 2.78 12.88
N VAL A 104 -4.56 2.55 14.09
CA VAL A 104 -4.04 3.64 14.92
C VAL A 104 -2.90 4.37 14.22
N GLY A 105 -1.95 3.62 13.67
CA GLY A 105 -0.81 4.18 12.92
C GLY A 105 -1.23 4.87 11.63
N PHE A 106 -2.19 4.31 10.91
CA PHE A 106 -2.73 4.89 9.69
C PHE A 106 -3.43 6.24 9.96
N ASN A 107 -4.25 6.33 11.01
CA ASN A 107 -4.89 7.59 11.38
C ASN A 107 -3.85 8.66 11.78
N LYS A 108 -2.79 8.28 12.51
CA LYS A 108 -1.68 9.20 12.82
C LYS A 108 -0.96 9.71 11.57
N LEU A 109 -0.79 8.86 10.56
CA LEU A 109 -0.25 9.26 9.27
C LEU A 109 -1.18 10.25 8.55
N ARG A 110 -2.50 9.97 8.51
CA ARG A 110 -3.49 10.87 7.89
C ARG A 110 -3.52 12.25 8.54
N GLU A 111 -3.48 12.33 9.88
CA GLU A 111 -3.41 13.58 10.65
C GLU A 111 -2.13 14.39 10.37
N ALA A 112 -1.07 13.73 9.89
CA ALA A 112 0.22 14.35 9.66
C ALA A 112 0.40 14.93 8.26
N ILE A 113 -0.53 14.67 7.32
CA ILE A 113 -0.46 15.10 5.91
C ILE A 113 -0.76 16.58 5.79
N ASP A 114 0.04 17.28 5.01
CA ASP A 114 -0.31 18.56 4.42
C ASP A 114 -1.04 18.32 3.08
N TYR A 115 -2.36 18.33 3.13
CA TYR A 115 -3.23 18.00 2.00
C TYR A 115 -3.24 19.05 0.88
N ASP A 116 -2.67 20.22 1.10
CA ASP A 116 -2.55 21.26 0.09
C ASP A 116 -1.24 21.14 -0.70
N ARG A 117 -0.28 20.41 -0.15
CA ARG A 117 1.03 20.20 -0.77
C ARG A 117 1.06 19.03 -1.75
N PHE A 118 0.31 17.95 -1.49
CA PHE A 118 0.46 16.70 -2.23
C PHE A 118 -0.73 16.40 -3.14
N ASP A 119 -0.43 15.96 -4.36
CA ASP A 119 -1.41 15.48 -5.33
C ASP A 119 -1.71 13.99 -5.14
N ILE A 120 -0.70 13.22 -4.72
CA ILE A 120 -0.76 11.76 -4.57
C ILE A 120 -0.25 11.34 -3.20
N VAL A 121 -0.96 10.42 -2.57
CA VAL A 121 -0.55 9.76 -1.33
C VAL A 121 -0.47 8.26 -1.55
N THR A 122 0.69 7.66 -1.30
CA THR A 122 0.89 6.21 -1.32
C THR A 122 1.02 5.69 0.10
N TYR A 123 0.14 4.79 0.52
CA TYR A 123 0.23 4.12 1.81
C TYR A 123 0.94 2.78 1.68
N THR A 124 1.86 2.54 2.61
CA THR A 124 2.58 1.27 2.79
C THR A 124 2.75 0.94 4.26
N HIS A 125 3.02 -0.32 4.57
CA HIS A 125 3.30 -0.74 5.95
C HIS A 125 4.35 -1.84 6.03
N SER A 126 4.91 -2.07 7.22
CA SER A 126 5.93 -3.11 7.48
C SER A 126 5.33 -4.52 7.50
N LYS A 127 4.72 -4.94 6.36
CA LYS A 127 4.09 -6.24 6.20
C LYS A 127 5.08 -7.39 6.44
N GLY A 128 4.63 -8.39 7.22
CA GLY A 128 5.40 -9.61 7.43
C GLY A 128 6.41 -9.57 8.58
N VAL A 129 6.65 -8.42 9.22
CA VAL A 129 7.58 -8.32 10.36
C VAL A 129 7.20 -9.21 11.54
N THR A 130 5.93 -9.60 11.68
CA THR A 130 5.47 -10.57 12.69
C THR A 130 5.69 -12.02 12.28
N LYS A 131 6.04 -12.28 11.00
CA LYS A 131 6.30 -13.60 10.42
C LYS A 131 7.60 -13.60 9.60
N PRO A 132 8.75 -13.29 10.21
CA PRO A 132 10.01 -12.99 9.49
C PRO A 132 10.58 -14.17 8.71
N LYS A 133 10.19 -15.41 9.04
CA LYS A 133 10.64 -16.63 8.36
C LYS A 133 9.79 -17.03 7.15
N ASN A 134 8.72 -16.29 6.85
CA ASN A 134 7.86 -16.58 5.71
C ASN A 134 8.35 -15.85 4.46
N ASN A 135 9.13 -16.53 3.63
CA ASN A 135 9.70 -15.99 2.39
C ASN A 135 8.61 -15.57 1.38
N ASN A 136 7.46 -16.24 1.36
CA ASN A 136 6.36 -15.88 0.45
C ASN A 136 5.84 -14.46 0.75
N ILE A 137 5.81 -14.06 2.03
CA ILE A 137 5.42 -12.70 2.41
C ILE A 137 6.49 -11.69 1.96
N GLN A 138 7.77 -12.06 2.01
CA GLN A 138 8.84 -11.19 1.51
C GLN A 138 8.72 -10.95 -0.01
N ASP A 139 8.43 -11.99 -0.78
CA ASP A 139 8.19 -11.86 -2.22
C ASP A 139 6.95 -11.01 -2.50
N TRP A 140 5.89 -11.18 -1.70
CA TRP A 140 4.70 -10.33 -1.78
C TRP A 140 5.02 -8.85 -1.51
N VAL A 141 5.82 -8.55 -0.49
CA VAL A 141 6.27 -7.16 -0.20
C VAL A 141 7.07 -6.60 -1.37
N LYS A 142 8.00 -7.37 -1.95
CA LYS A 142 8.77 -6.94 -3.12
C LYS A 142 7.86 -6.62 -4.31
N MET A 143 6.89 -7.48 -4.61
CA MET A 143 5.93 -7.26 -5.69
C MET A 143 5.12 -5.99 -5.49
N MET A 144 4.57 -5.76 -4.27
CA MET A 144 3.86 -4.52 -3.97
C MET A 144 4.76 -3.30 -4.07
N THR A 145 6.01 -3.38 -3.58
CA THR A 145 7.01 -2.29 -3.67
C THR A 145 7.33 -1.97 -5.12
N TYR A 146 7.49 -2.99 -5.97
CA TYR A 146 7.72 -2.80 -7.40
C TYR A 146 6.61 -1.95 -8.03
N PHE A 147 5.35 -2.32 -7.89
CA PHE A 147 4.25 -1.59 -8.53
C PHE A 147 3.97 -0.22 -7.91
N LEU A 148 4.05 -0.09 -6.59
CA LEU A 148 3.61 1.13 -5.89
C LEU A 148 4.72 2.19 -5.76
N ILE A 149 5.99 1.76 -5.81
CA ILE A 149 7.14 2.63 -5.53
C ILE A 149 8.12 2.68 -6.70
N GLU A 150 8.62 1.53 -7.17
CA GLU A 150 9.63 1.50 -8.25
C GLU A 150 9.01 1.90 -9.60
N ARG A 151 7.81 1.38 -9.91
CA ARG A 151 7.04 1.66 -11.12
C ARG A 151 5.85 2.60 -10.84
N HIS A 152 6.07 3.61 -10.03
CA HIS A 152 5.04 4.62 -9.74
C HIS A 152 4.58 5.38 -10.99
N ASP A 153 5.36 5.37 -12.06
CA ASP A 153 4.97 5.85 -13.38
C ASP A 153 3.66 5.20 -13.89
N LEU A 154 3.46 3.91 -13.60
CA LEU A 154 2.22 3.19 -13.95
C LEU A 154 1.02 3.71 -13.14
N CYS A 155 1.23 4.06 -11.87
CA CYS A 155 0.22 4.71 -11.04
C CYS A 155 -0.20 6.06 -11.63
N LEU A 156 0.77 6.89 -12.01
CA LEU A 156 0.52 8.19 -12.62
C LEU A 156 -0.31 8.07 -13.91
N ARG A 157 0.04 7.10 -14.77
CA ARG A 157 -0.73 6.83 -16.00
C ARG A 157 -2.18 6.43 -15.69
N SER A 158 -2.38 5.53 -14.72
CA SER A 158 -3.75 5.12 -14.34
C SER A 158 -4.58 6.29 -13.83
N PHE A 159 -3.96 7.23 -13.10
CA PHE A 159 -4.63 8.43 -12.62
C PHE A 159 -4.98 9.42 -13.74
N ASP A 160 -4.18 9.48 -14.81
CA ASP A 160 -4.52 10.23 -16.03
C ASP A 160 -5.69 9.59 -16.78
N GLU A 161 -5.80 8.26 -16.77
CA GLU A 161 -6.92 7.51 -17.35
C GLU A 161 -8.24 7.66 -16.55
N GLY A 162 -8.21 8.35 -15.42
CA GLY A 162 -9.40 8.67 -14.63
C GLY A 162 -9.54 7.89 -13.33
N TYR A 163 -8.70 6.89 -13.09
CA TYR A 163 -8.69 6.17 -11.81
C TYR A 163 -8.32 7.09 -10.64
N VAL A 164 -8.76 6.75 -9.45
CA VAL A 164 -8.46 7.49 -8.23
C VAL A 164 -7.73 6.67 -7.18
N LEU A 165 -7.79 5.35 -7.29
CA LEU A 165 -7.04 4.40 -6.47
C LEU A 165 -6.20 3.50 -7.37
N TYR A 166 -5.00 3.16 -6.89
CA TYR A 166 -4.07 2.27 -7.55
C TYR A 166 -3.43 1.32 -6.53
N GLY A 167 -3.48 0.03 -6.80
CA GLY A 167 -2.91 -0.98 -5.92
C GLY A 167 -2.76 -2.33 -6.59
N THR A 168 -2.34 -3.34 -5.83
CA THR A 168 -2.23 -4.72 -6.31
C THR A 168 -3.21 -5.62 -5.58
N GLN A 169 -3.51 -6.80 -6.14
CA GLN A 169 -4.35 -7.81 -5.51
C GLN A 169 -5.76 -7.29 -5.15
N LEU A 170 -6.37 -6.49 -6.03
CA LEU A 170 -7.74 -6.04 -5.87
C LEU A 170 -8.67 -7.25 -5.78
N SER A 171 -9.41 -7.34 -4.70
CA SER A 171 -10.35 -8.40 -4.41
C SER A 171 -11.73 -7.80 -4.19
N LYS A 172 -12.74 -8.34 -4.89
CA LYS A 172 -14.14 -7.98 -4.70
C LYS A 172 -14.80 -8.98 -3.78
N TYR A 173 -15.88 -8.55 -3.13
CA TYR A 173 -16.76 -9.45 -2.42
C TYR A 173 -17.32 -10.50 -3.39
N ASN A 174 -17.22 -11.78 -2.99
CA ASN A 174 -17.86 -12.88 -3.69
C ASN A 174 -18.73 -13.63 -2.69
N TYR A 175 -20.03 -13.65 -2.91
CA TYR A 175 -21.03 -14.29 -2.04
C TYR A 175 -20.73 -15.77 -1.79
N ASP A 176 -20.04 -16.44 -2.71
CA ASP A 176 -19.71 -17.87 -2.59
C ASP A 176 -18.55 -18.16 -1.62
N ARG A 177 -17.86 -17.13 -1.13
CA ARG A 177 -16.74 -17.27 -0.18
C ARG A 177 -17.07 -16.71 1.20
N VAL A 178 -17.93 -17.41 1.94
CA VAL A 178 -18.40 -17.09 3.31
C VAL A 178 -17.29 -16.79 4.36
N ARG A 179 -16.01 -16.90 4.01
CA ARG A 179 -14.88 -16.78 4.95
C ARG A 179 -14.07 -15.49 4.87
N GLN A 180 -14.44 -14.55 4.02
CA GLN A 180 -13.68 -13.29 3.90
C GLN A 180 -14.17 -12.27 4.94
N ARG A 181 -13.37 -12.04 5.97
CA ARG A 181 -13.75 -11.18 7.11
C ARG A 181 -13.81 -9.69 6.75
N THR A 182 -13.08 -9.26 5.72
CA THR A 182 -13.00 -7.85 5.28
C THR A 182 -14.31 -7.38 4.63
N TYR A 183 -15.04 -8.26 3.95
CA TYR A 183 -16.29 -7.91 3.23
C TYR A 183 -17.39 -7.26 4.07
N LYS A 184 -17.35 -7.45 5.39
CA LYS A 184 -18.33 -6.84 6.30
C LYS A 184 -18.25 -5.32 6.34
N TYR A 185 -17.18 -4.74 5.80
CA TYR A 185 -16.86 -3.33 5.95
C TYR A 185 -16.68 -2.60 4.63
N CYS A 186 -16.52 -3.31 3.51
CA CYS A 186 -16.35 -2.73 2.18
C CYS A 186 -16.65 -3.77 1.07
N ASP A 187 -17.02 -3.28 -0.13
CA ASP A 187 -17.35 -4.11 -1.29
C ASP A 187 -16.12 -4.68 -1.99
N TYR A 188 -14.98 -4.03 -1.85
CA TYR A 188 -13.68 -4.47 -2.38
C TYR A 188 -12.54 -4.02 -1.48
N TRP A 189 -11.37 -4.61 -1.66
CA TRP A 189 -10.15 -4.23 -0.95
C TRP A 189 -8.90 -4.59 -1.74
N TYR A 190 -7.79 -3.95 -1.42
CA TYR A 190 -6.47 -4.33 -1.89
C TYR A 190 -5.79 -5.22 -0.86
N ALA A 191 -5.65 -6.52 -1.17
CA ALA A 191 -5.01 -7.44 -0.23
C ALA A 191 -3.53 -7.09 -0.07
N GLY A 192 -3.10 -6.93 1.18
CA GLY A 192 -1.74 -6.50 1.51
C GLY A 192 -1.58 -5.00 1.74
N THR A 193 -2.59 -4.21 1.39
CA THR A 193 -2.79 -2.81 1.78
C THR A 193 -1.63 -1.86 1.44
N PHE A 194 -1.03 -2.02 0.25
CA PHE A 194 -0.22 -0.97 -0.38
C PHE A 194 -1.11 -0.32 -1.43
N VAL A 195 -1.40 0.98 -1.27
CA VAL A 195 -2.39 1.69 -2.10
C VAL A 195 -1.94 3.12 -2.33
N SER A 196 -1.98 3.56 -3.60
CA SER A 196 -1.84 4.98 -3.96
C SER A 196 -3.21 5.60 -4.21
N VAL A 197 -3.36 6.84 -3.80
CA VAL A 197 -4.60 7.63 -3.87
C VAL A 197 -4.32 8.94 -4.60
N ASN A 198 -5.13 9.28 -5.58
CA ASN A 198 -5.13 10.59 -6.21
C ASN A 198 -5.86 11.58 -5.30
N ILE A 199 -5.13 12.19 -4.36
CA ILE A 199 -5.68 13.14 -3.39
C ILE A 199 -6.24 14.37 -4.07
N LYS A 200 -5.65 14.80 -5.17
CA LYS A 200 -6.16 15.95 -5.93
C LYS A 200 -7.60 15.77 -6.38
N LYS A 201 -8.01 14.52 -6.69
CA LYS A 201 -9.38 14.20 -7.13
C LYS A 201 -10.35 13.89 -5.99
N ILE A 202 -9.88 13.21 -4.92
CA ILE A 202 -10.75 12.69 -3.85
C ILE A 202 -10.31 13.14 -2.44
N LYS A 203 -9.79 14.36 -2.31
CA LYS A 203 -9.32 14.91 -1.03
C LYS A 203 -10.40 14.90 0.04
N LYS A 204 -11.62 15.35 -0.32
CA LYS A 204 -12.74 15.42 0.61
C LYS A 204 -13.09 14.04 1.15
N GLU A 205 -13.21 13.05 0.29
CA GLU A 205 -13.52 11.66 0.61
C GLU A 205 -12.41 11.07 1.50
N PHE A 206 -11.15 11.28 1.15
CA PHE A 206 -10.01 10.77 1.92
C PHE A 206 -9.96 11.35 3.35
N ILE A 207 -10.30 12.62 3.52
CA ILE A 207 -10.32 13.27 4.84
C ILE A 207 -11.56 12.85 5.64
N SER A 208 -12.74 12.80 5.02
CA SER A 208 -14.01 12.58 5.72
C SER A 208 -14.37 11.12 5.99
N THR A 209 -13.80 10.18 5.21
CA THR A 209 -14.07 8.76 5.40
C THR A 209 -13.47 8.27 6.72
N ASN A 210 -14.30 7.63 7.53
CA ASN A 210 -13.87 7.00 8.77
C ASN A 210 -13.13 5.69 8.47
N CYS A 211 -12.00 5.47 9.12
CA CYS A 211 -11.32 4.19 9.11
C CYS A 211 -12.01 3.27 10.13
N PRO A 212 -12.60 2.13 9.72
CA PRO A 212 -13.28 1.23 10.65
C PRO A 212 -12.38 0.74 11.77
N GLU A 213 -12.87 0.76 13.01
CA GLU A 213 -12.11 0.37 14.20
C GLU A 213 -12.07 -1.15 14.38
N ASN A 214 -11.36 -1.83 13.49
CA ASN A 214 -11.13 -3.27 13.53
C ASN A 214 -9.82 -3.63 12.82
N TYR A 215 -9.40 -4.89 12.93
CA TYR A 215 -8.14 -5.39 12.37
C TYR A 215 -7.98 -5.16 10.83
N TYR A 216 -9.07 -5.13 10.09
CA TYR A 216 -9.11 -4.92 8.64
C TYR A 216 -9.49 -3.48 8.26
N GLY A 217 -9.49 -2.57 9.25
CA GLY A 217 -10.01 -1.21 9.06
C GLY A 217 -9.31 -0.43 7.96
N VAL A 218 -8.00 -0.58 7.79
CA VAL A 218 -7.26 0.13 6.73
C VAL A 218 -7.58 -0.43 5.35
N GLU A 219 -7.72 -1.76 5.21
CA GLU A 219 -8.18 -2.38 3.96
C GLU A 219 -9.58 -1.87 3.59
N ALA A 220 -10.50 -1.84 4.57
CA ALA A 220 -11.87 -1.37 4.38
C ALA A 220 -11.92 0.15 4.11
N PHE A 221 -11.04 0.94 4.71
CA PHE A 221 -10.95 2.37 4.44
C PHE A 221 -10.73 2.64 2.94
N PHE A 222 -9.74 1.99 2.34
CA PHE A 222 -9.48 2.16 0.91
C PHE A 222 -10.62 1.63 0.02
N GLY A 223 -11.27 0.54 0.42
CA GLY A 223 -12.44 -0.01 -0.29
C GLY A 223 -13.70 0.84 -0.19
N ASN A 224 -13.75 1.81 0.73
CA ASN A 224 -14.86 2.74 0.91
C ASN A 224 -14.60 4.14 0.33
N LEU A 225 -13.39 4.41 -0.20
CA LEU A 225 -13.03 5.73 -0.73
C LEU A 225 -13.69 6.04 -2.07
N SER A 226 -13.96 5.03 -2.88
CA SER A 226 -14.50 5.22 -4.22
C SER A 226 -15.26 3.98 -4.69
N PRO A 227 -16.11 4.10 -5.71
CA PRO A 227 -16.60 2.96 -6.47
C PRO A 227 -15.45 2.12 -7.05
N VAL A 228 -15.67 0.81 -7.20
CA VAL A 228 -14.63 -0.13 -7.64
C VAL A 228 -14.21 0.03 -9.11
N ASP A 229 -15.06 0.61 -9.94
CA ASP A 229 -14.82 0.88 -11.37
C ASP A 229 -13.77 1.96 -11.61
N ILE A 230 -13.51 2.82 -10.63
CA ILE A 230 -12.42 3.81 -10.65
C ILE A 230 -11.26 3.45 -9.70
N ALA A 231 -11.17 2.17 -9.29
CA ALA A 231 -10.08 1.60 -8.52
C ALA A 231 -9.25 0.66 -9.41
N TYR A 232 -7.99 1.00 -9.67
CA TYR A 232 -7.11 0.27 -10.58
C TYR A 232 -6.37 -0.87 -9.89
N CYS A 233 -6.32 -2.03 -10.52
CA CYS A 233 -5.53 -3.17 -10.09
C CYS A 233 -4.29 -3.34 -10.98
N ALA A 234 -3.14 -2.90 -10.52
CA ALA A 234 -1.90 -2.98 -11.28
C ALA A 234 -1.42 -4.41 -11.53
N HIS A 235 -1.70 -5.30 -10.59
CA HIS A 235 -1.32 -6.71 -10.71
C HIS A 235 -2.16 -7.59 -9.80
N LYS A 236 -2.51 -8.78 -10.30
CA LYS A 236 -3.22 -9.81 -9.54
C LYS A 236 -2.56 -11.17 -9.74
N SER A 237 -2.06 -11.74 -8.64
CA SER A 237 -1.54 -13.11 -8.65
C SER A 237 -2.69 -14.11 -8.86
N PRO A 238 -2.45 -15.20 -9.62
CA PRO A 238 -3.45 -16.25 -9.82
C PRO A 238 -3.67 -17.13 -8.58
N PHE A 239 -2.82 -16.99 -7.54
CA PHE A 239 -2.87 -17.81 -6.34
C PHE A 239 -2.59 -17.01 -5.05
N PRO A 240 -2.91 -17.59 -3.86
CA PRO A 240 -2.70 -16.92 -2.58
C PRO A 240 -1.22 -16.73 -2.25
N LEU A 241 -0.75 -15.49 -2.20
CA LEU A 241 0.65 -15.10 -1.95
C LEU A 241 1.19 -15.49 -0.57
N TYR A 242 0.34 -15.83 0.40
CA TYR A 242 0.77 -16.39 1.68
C TYR A 242 1.27 -17.84 1.57
N LYS A 243 0.78 -18.60 0.59
CA LYS A 243 0.98 -20.04 0.49
C LYS A 243 2.08 -20.44 -0.47
N LEU A 244 2.27 -19.66 -1.51
CA LEU A 244 3.18 -19.98 -2.61
C LEU A 244 4.17 -18.84 -2.83
N PRO A 245 5.44 -19.15 -3.20
CA PRO A 245 6.42 -18.15 -3.57
C PRO A 245 5.98 -17.42 -4.84
N TYR A 246 6.30 -16.13 -4.90
CA TYR A 246 5.99 -15.29 -6.05
C TYR A 246 7.21 -14.45 -6.43
N PRO A 247 8.20 -15.08 -7.05
CA PRO A 247 9.44 -14.43 -7.43
C PRO A 247 9.22 -13.36 -8.50
N LYS A 248 10.23 -12.51 -8.68
CA LYS A 248 10.17 -11.28 -9.46
C LYS A 248 9.79 -11.53 -10.92
N GLU A 249 10.21 -12.63 -11.49
CA GLU A 249 9.96 -13.05 -12.87
C GLU A 249 8.46 -13.20 -13.21
N ASN A 250 7.63 -13.38 -12.19
CA ASN A 250 6.17 -13.53 -12.38
C ASN A 250 5.43 -12.20 -12.52
N TYR A 251 6.08 -11.05 -12.28
CA TYR A 251 5.41 -9.75 -12.32
C TYR A 251 6.21 -8.63 -12.97
N LEU A 252 7.42 -8.89 -13.43
CA LEU A 252 8.16 -7.90 -14.22
C LEU A 252 7.38 -7.56 -15.49
N ILE A 253 7.29 -6.28 -15.78
CA ILE A 253 6.78 -5.76 -17.04
C ILE A 253 8.01 -5.50 -17.91
N ASP A 254 8.10 -6.18 -19.05
CA ASP A 254 9.12 -5.90 -20.04
C ASP A 254 8.92 -4.47 -20.56
N GLU A 255 10.03 -3.73 -20.69
CA GLU A 255 10.03 -2.33 -21.17
C GLU A 255 9.84 -2.22 -22.68
#